data_8e76de936dba3bc56681324c550fcf38
#
_entry.id   8e76de936dba3bc56681324c550fcf38
#
_cell.length_a   1.000
_cell.length_b   1.000
_cell.length_c   1.000
_cell.angle_alpha   90.00
_cell.angle_beta   90.00
_cell.angle_gamma   90.00
#
_symmetry.space_group_name_H-M   'P 1'
#
loop_
_entity.id
_entity.type
_entity.pdbx_description
1 polymer ?
#
loop_
_entity_poly.entity_id
_entity_poly.type
_entity_poly.pdbx_seq_one_letter_code
_entity_poly.pdbx_strand_id
1 'polypeptide(L)'
;IIIGKTDSELLIATNYHVVDGADTLSVAFADGSAYEATVKGFDENEDLAVVSVATKDVSNDTMDAISVAKIGSSDDLKIGEQVVAIGNALGYGQSVTTGIVSAKNRKTDSSGQIESSDSTDNSSSINKGVNLIQTDAAINPGNSGGALLNMDGEVVGINSSKLASTE
;
A
#
# COMPACT_ATOMS: atom_id res chain seq x y z
N ILE A 1 -2.72 -1.22 6.18
CA ILE A 1 -3.64 -0.06 6.31
C ILE A 1 -5.03 -0.60 6.61
N ILE A 2 -5.65 -0.22 7.75
CA ILE A 2 -7.03 -0.62 8.04
C ILE A 2 -7.96 0.22 7.17
N ILE A 3 -8.64 -0.42 6.21
CA ILE A 3 -9.53 0.24 5.24
C ILE A 3 -11.01 0.06 5.55
N GLY A 4 -11.35 -0.84 6.48
CA GLY A 4 -12.73 -1.09 6.86
C GLY A 4 -12.84 -1.86 8.15
N LYS A 5 -13.99 -1.72 8.80
CA LYS A 5 -14.40 -2.45 9.99
C LYS A 5 -15.87 -2.81 9.86
N THR A 6 -16.15 -4.09 10.01
CA THR A 6 -17.52 -4.64 10.07
C THR A 6 -17.76 -5.26 11.44
N ASP A 7 -18.93 -5.76 11.68
CA ASP A 7 -19.26 -6.48 12.93
C ASP A 7 -18.45 -7.77 13.09
N SER A 8 -17.99 -8.36 11.98
CA SER A 8 -17.32 -9.67 11.99
C SER A 8 -15.83 -9.61 11.68
N GLU A 9 -15.34 -8.57 10.99
CA GLU A 9 -13.94 -8.53 10.53
C GLU A 9 -13.41 -7.10 10.35
N LEU A 10 -12.09 -6.96 10.53
CA LEU A 10 -11.31 -5.81 10.10
C LEU A 10 -10.76 -6.11 8.71
N LEU A 11 -10.87 -5.15 7.79
CA LEU A 11 -10.30 -5.23 6.45
C LEU A 11 -9.03 -4.39 6.38
N ILE A 12 -7.96 -4.99 5.89
CA ILE A 12 -6.62 -4.40 5.88
C ILE A 12 -6.04 -4.52 4.48
N ALA A 13 -5.72 -3.38 3.87
CA ALA A 13 -5.03 -3.34 2.60
C ALA A 13 -3.52 -3.43 2.79
N THR A 14 -2.86 -4.15 1.87
CA THR A 14 -1.42 -4.34 1.78
C THR A 14 -1.01 -4.65 0.34
N ASN A 15 0.27 -4.92 0.07
CA ASN A 15 0.69 -5.41 -1.23
C ASN A 15 0.49 -6.92 -1.37
N TYR A 16 0.28 -7.39 -2.63
CA TYR A 16 0.20 -8.80 -2.94
C TYR A 16 1.51 -9.52 -2.60
N HIS A 17 2.65 -8.98 -3.02
CA HIS A 17 3.96 -9.61 -2.76
C HIS A 17 4.30 -9.78 -1.27
N VAL A 18 3.61 -9.07 -0.36
CA VAL A 18 3.80 -9.20 1.10
C VAL A 18 3.11 -10.45 1.63
N VAL A 19 2.03 -10.91 0.98
CA VAL A 19 1.22 -12.05 1.42
C VAL A 19 1.39 -13.28 0.52
N ASP A 20 2.02 -13.13 -0.63
CA ASP A 20 2.22 -14.19 -1.60
C ASP A 20 3.11 -15.31 -1.02
N GLY A 21 2.66 -16.56 -1.20
CA GLY A 21 3.38 -17.76 -0.75
C GLY A 21 3.42 -17.96 0.77
N ALA A 22 2.70 -17.15 1.55
CA ALA A 22 2.67 -17.32 3.00
C ALA A 22 1.74 -18.48 3.43
N ASP A 23 2.26 -19.43 4.20
CA ASP A 23 1.46 -20.53 4.79
C ASP A 23 0.51 -20.00 5.87
N THR A 24 0.94 -19.01 6.63
CA THR A 24 0.16 -18.34 7.68
C THR A 24 0.40 -16.86 7.68
N LEU A 25 -0.64 -16.10 7.95
CA LEU A 25 -0.58 -14.65 8.04
C LEU A 25 -0.99 -14.16 9.42
N SER A 26 -0.29 -13.17 9.93
CA SER A 26 -0.70 -12.45 11.13
C SER A 26 -0.55 -10.95 10.93
N VAL A 27 -1.41 -10.18 11.59
CA VAL A 27 -1.35 -8.71 11.64
C VAL A 27 -0.95 -8.30 13.04
N ALA A 28 0.16 -7.58 13.14
CA ALA A 28 0.59 -6.94 14.39
C ALA A 28 0.03 -5.51 14.45
N PHE A 29 -0.55 -5.16 15.59
CA PHE A 29 -1.14 -3.86 15.87
C PHE A 29 -0.19 -2.99 16.69
N ALA A 30 -0.51 -1.69 16.79
CA ALA A 30 0.35 -0.71 17.45
C ALA A 30 0.52 -0.95 18.96
N ASP A 31 -0.41 -1.66 19.60
CA ASP A 31 -0.35 -2.08 21.00
C ASP A 31 0.55 -3.31 21.23
N GLY A 32 1.17 -3.84 20.17
CA GLY A 32 2.02 -5.04 20.21
C GLY A 32 1.25 -6.36 20.13
N SER A 33 -0.07 -6.34 20.09
CA SER A 33 -0.88 -7.54 19.85
C SER A 33 -0.75 -8.01 18.40
N ALA A 34 -0.89 -9.33 18.19
CA ALA A 34 -0.90 -9.92 16.85
C ALA A 34 -2.04 -10.93 16.73
N TYR A 35 -2.74 -10.90 15.63
CA TYR A 35 -3.87 -11.77 15.35
C TYR A 35 -3.73 -12.44 13.99
N GLU A 36 -4.23 -13.66 13.90
CA GLU A 36 -4.27 -14.41 12.64
C GLU A 36 -5.11 -13.64 11.60
N ALA A 37 -4.63 -13.66 10.36
CA ALA A 37 -5.28 -13.00 9.23
C ALA A 37 -5.48 -13.97 8.07
N THR A 38 -6.48 -13.70 7.25
CA THR A 38 -6.79 -14.46 6.04
C THR A 38 -6.84 -13.53 4.84
N VAL A 39 -6.34 -14.00 3.68
CA VAL A 39 -6.47 -13.26 2.44
C VAL A 39 -7.92 -13.27 1.97
N LYS A 40 -8.50 -12.11 1.77
CA LYS A 40 -9.88 -11.93 1.24
C LYS A 40 -9.89 -11.85 -0.28
N GLY A 41 -8.85 -11.26 -0.85
CA GLY A 41 -8.69 -11.11 -2.27
C GLY A 41 -7.40 -10.35 -2.59
N PHE A 42 -6.97 -10.47 -3.82
CA PHE A 42 -5.78 -9.80 -4.32
C PHE A 42 -5.88 -9.52 -5.82
N ASP A 43 -5.06 -8.59 -6.27
CA ASP A 43 -4.74 -8.36 -7.67
C ASP A 43 -3.22 -8.38 -7.81
N GLU A 44 -2.70 -9.41 -8.49
CA GLU A 44 -1.27 -9.59 -8.70
C GLU A 44 -0.70 -8.52 -9.63
N ASN A 45 -1.49 -8.06 -10.62
CA ASN A 45 -1.02 -7.06 -11.58
C ASN A 45 -0.87 -5.69 -10.93
N GLU A 46 -1.78 -5.34 -10.01
CA GLU A 46 -1.74 -4.08 -9.26
C GLU A 46 -0.90 -4.18 -7.97
N ASP A 47 -0.34 -5.37 -7.68
CA ASP A 47 0.40 -5.67 -6.44
C ASP A 47 -0.40 -5.29 -5.19
N LEU A 48 -1.69 -5.56 -5.18
CA LEU A 48 -2.59 -5.24 -4.09
C LEU A 48 -3.20 -6.49 -3.46
N ALA A 49 -3.37 -6.48 -2.15
CA ALA A 49 -4.11 -7.51 -1.43
C ALA A 49 -4.94 -6.90 -0.30
N VAL A 50 -6.03 -7.57 0.02
CA VAL A 50 -6.83 -7.30 1.22
C VAL A 50 -6.80 -8.54 2.09
N VAL A 51 -6.40 -8.36 3.34
CA VAL A 51 -6.48 -9.38 4.38
C VAL A 51 -7.53 -9.00 5.41
N SER A 52 -8.06 -9.98 6.11
CA SER A 52 -9.00 -9.74 7.20
C SER A 52 -8.55 -10.39 8.50
N VAL A 53 -8.89 -9.74 9.61
CA VAL A 53 -8.78 -10.25 10.96
C VAL A 53 -10.18 -10.34 11.56
N ALA A 54 -10.56 -11.49 12.13
CA ALA A 54 -11.88 -11.66 12.73
C ALA A 54 -12.00 -10.80 13.99
N THR A 55 -13.02 -9.94 14.07
CA THR A 55 -13.21 -9.01 15.22
C THR A 55 -13.42 -9.72 16.55
N LYS A 56 -13.99 -10.93 16.53
CA LYS A 56 -14.19 -11.74 17.73
C LYS A 56 -12.89 -12.16 18.43
N ASP A 57 -11.78 -12.20 17.68
CA ASP A 57 -10.46 -12.61 18.18
C ASP A 57 -9.63 -11.41 18.66
N VAL A 58 -10.05 -10.19 18.31
CA VAL A 58 -9.36 -8.94 18.66
C VAL A 58 -9.83 -8.43 20.01
N SER A 59 -8.89 -8.08 20.90
CA SER A 59 -9.22 -7.54 22.22
C SER A 59 -9.90 -6.17 22.12
N ASN A 60 -10.70 -5.81 23.14
CA ASN A 60 -11.33 -4.50 23.19
C ASN A 60 -10.29 -3.37 23.21
N ASP A 61 -9.19 -3.56 23.94
CA ASP A 61 -8.12 -2.54 24.02
C ASP A 61 -7.51 -2.27 22.65
N THR A 62 -7.24 -3.32 21.85
CA THR A 62 -6.78 -3.19 20.46
C THR A 62 -7.85 -2.50 19.60
N MET A 63 -9.12 -2.91 19.75
CA MET A 63 -10.23 -2.35 18.99
C MET A 63 -10.47 -0.87 19.27
N ASP A 64 -10.19 -0.41 20.48
CA ASP A 64 -10.29 1.00 20.88
C ASP A 64 -9.07 1.82 20.41
N ALA A 65 -7.93 1.16 20.22
CA ALA A 65 -6.68 1.80 19.76
C ALA A 65 -6.59 1.99 18.25
N ILE A 66 -7.42 1.29 17.45
CA ILE A 66 -7.36 1.35 15.98
C ILE A 66 -8.39 2.32 15.40
N SER A 67 -8.06 2.81 14.21
CA SER A 67 -8.97 3.63 13.39
C SER A 67 -8.95 3.17 11.95
N VAL A 68 -10.08 3.28 11.27
CA VAL A 68 -10.17 3.09 9.83
C VAL A 68 -9.56 4.31 9.14
N ALA A 69 -8.67 4.07 8.19
CA ALA A 69 -8.00 5.12 7.45
C ALA A 69 -9.00 5.91 6.58
N LYS A 70 -8.81 7.21 6.50
CA LYS A 70 -9.52 8.05 5.54
C LYS A 70 -8.87 7.86 4.18
N ILE A 71 -9.66 7.46 3.19
CA ILE A 71 -9.19 7.26 1.81
C ILE A 71 -9.40 8.54 1.03
N GLY A 72 -8.33 9.05 0.44
CA GLY A 72 -8.35 10.18 -0.49
C GLY A 72 -8.36 9.71 -1.95
N SER A 73 -8.16 10.66 -2.86
CA SER A 73 -8.10 10.40 -4.30
C SER A 73 -6.70 10.69 -4.84
N SER A 74 -6.07 9.69 -5.45
CA SER A 74 -4.79 9.87 -6.15
C SER A 74 -4.91 10.79 -7.38
N ASP A 75 -6.10 10.90 -7.95
CA ASP A 75 -6.36 11.77 -9.11
C ASP A 75 -6.27 13.25 -8.74
N ASP A 76 -6.59 13.60 -7.51
CA ASP A 76 -6.57 14.98 -7.01
C ASP A 76 -5.16 15.46 -6.65
N LEU A 77 -4.19 14.57 -6.47
CA LEU A 77 -2.80 14.91 -6.21
C LEU A 77 -2.19 15.79 -7.30
N LYS A 78 -1.32 16.70 -6.91
CA LYS A 78 -0.57 17.56 -7.82
C LYS A 78 0.93 17.25 -7.76
N ILE A 79 1.60 17.31 -8.90
CA ILE A 79 3.08 17.21 -8.94
C ILE A 79 3.65 18.35 -8.10
N GLY A 80 4.62 18.02 -7.22
CA GLY A 80 5.20 18.93 -6.24
C GLY A 80 4.44 18.99 -4.90
N GLU A 81 3.28 18.33 -4.78
CA GLU A 81 2.54 18.25 -3.53
C GLU A 81 3.28 17.36 -2.53
N GLN A 82 3.33 17.79 -1.26
CA GLN A 82 3.99 17.05 -0.19
C GLN A 82 3.20 15.79 0.17
N VAL A 83 3.93 14.70 0.37
CA VAL A 83 3.38 13.39 0.81
C VAL A 83 4.23 12.81 1.92
N VAL A 84 3.60 11.92 2.71
CA VAL A 84 4.21 11.20 3.80
C VAL A 84 4.02 9.71 3.56
N ALA A 85 5.14 8.96 3.50
CA ALA A 85 5.10 7.51 3.44
C ALA A 85 5.31 6.92 4.84
N ILE A 86 4.41 6.04 5.25
CA ILE A 86 4.47 5.35 6.54
C ILE A 86 4.60 3.86 6.28
N GLY A 87 5.50 3.20 7.00
CA GLY A 87 5.68 1.76 6.97
C GLY A 87 6.13 1.22 8.33
N ASN A 88 6.30 -0.10 8.42
CA ASN A 88 6.84 -0.76 9.59
C ASN A 88 7.95 -1.71 9.15
N ALA A 89 9.16 -1.16 9.01
CA ALA A 89 10.31 -1.89 8.50
C ALA A 89 10.68 -3.05 9.44
N LEU A 90 10.48 -4.28 8.96
CA LEU A 90 10.92 -5.52 9.63
C LEU A 90 10.35 -5.69 11.07
N GLY A 91 9.26 -5.01 11.42
CA GLY A 91 8.70 -5.07 12.77
C GLY A 91 9.50 -4.30 13.84
N TYR A 92 10.55 -3.55 13.43
CA TYR A 92 11.37 -2.75 14.35
C TYR A 92 10.74 -1.40 14.72
N GLY A 93 9.51 -1.15 14.30
CA GLY A 93 8.77 0.07 14.58
C GLY A 93 8.40 0.83 13.31
N GLN A 94 7.50 1.80 13.49
CA GLN A 94 7.04 2.63 12.38
C GLN A 94 8.19 3.49 11.84
N SER A 95 8.35 3.47 10.52
CA SER A 95 9.19 4.41 9.79
C SER A 95 8.31 5.41 9.05
N VAL A 96 8.71 6.68 9.11
CA VAL A 96 8.02 7.78 8.44
C VAL A 96 9.03 8.50 7.57
N THR A 97 8.73 8.61 6.28
CA THR A 97 9.52 9.40 5.33
C THR A 97 8.63 10.43 4.66
N THR A 98 9.19 11.54 4.25
CA THR A 98 8.45 12.61 3.57
C THR A 98 9.14 12.99 2.27
N GLY A 99 8.36 13.40 1.32
CA GLY A 99 8.79 13.85 0.01
C GLY A 99 7.66 14.55 -0.72
N ILE A 100 7.76 14.61 -2.03
CA ILE A 100 6.75 15.20 -2.91
C ILE A 100 6.28 14.20 -3.95
N VAL A 101 5.15 14.47 -4.56
CA VAL A 101 4.70 13.77 -5.77
C VAL A 101 5.60 14.22 -6.92
N SER A 102 6.48 13.34 -7.40
CA SER A 102 7.40 13.63 -8.50
C SER A 102 6.75 13.42 -9.87
N ALA A 103 5.86 12.42 -9.97
CA ALA A 103 5.05 12.17 -11.17
C ALA A 103 3.78 11.39 -10.81
N LYS A 104 2.81 11.42 -11.71
CA LYS A 104 1.56 10.64 -11.63
C LYS A 104 1.34 9.85 -12.91
N ASN A 105 0.47 8.85 -12.81
CA ASN A 105 0.04 8.05 -13.96
C ASN A 105 1.23 7.41 -14.72
N ARG A 106 2.29 7.06 -13.99
CA ARG A 106 3.37 6.24 -14.55
C ARG A 106 2.87 4.83 -14.74
N LYS A 107 3.03 4.31 -15.96
CA LYS A 107 2.68 2.92 -16.27
C LYS A 107 3.93 2.06 -16.23
N THR A 108 3.78 0.85 -15.73
CA THR A 108 4.81 -0.19 -15.90
C THR A 108 4.43 -1.10 -17.05
N ASP A 109 5.43 -1.63 -17.73
CA ASP A 109 5.23 -2.73 -18.66
C ASP A 109 5.00 -4.06 -17.90
N SER A 110 4.76 -5.14 -18.64
CA SER A 110 4.57 -6.50 -18.09
C SER A 110 5.84 -7.04 -17.37
N SER A 111 6.99 -6.38 -17.50
CA SER A 111 8.24 -6.72 -16.81
C SER A 111 8.47 -5.85 -15.54
N GLY A 112 7.57 -4.93 -15.24
CA GLY A 112 7.65 -4.03 -14.10
C GLY A 112 8.54 -2.80 -14.34
N GLN A 113 8.98 -2.55 -15.59
CA GLN A 113 9.75 -1.35 -15.94
C GLN A 113 8.81 -0.18 -16.25
N ILE A 114 9.21 1.03 -15.82
CA ILE A 114 8.44 2.25 -16.11
C ILE A 114 8.51 2.53 -17.62
N GLU A 115 7.36 2.56 -18.28
CA GLU A 115 7.29 2.96 -19.69
C GLU A 115 7.70 4.42 -19.85
N SER A 116 8.66 4.68 -20.74
CA SER A 116 8.97 6.04 -21.14
C SER A 116 7.80 6.59 -21.96
N SER A 117 7.39 7.81 -21.63
CA SER A 117 6.23 8.52 -22.20
C SER A 117 6.32 8.85 -23.70
N ASP A 118 7.32 8.32 -24.42
CA ASP A 118 7.61 8.65 -25.82
C ASP A 118 7.29 7.52 -26.83
N SER A 119 6.60 6.45 -26.35
CA SER A 119 6.20 5.35 -27.24
C SER A 119 4.90 5.70 -27.97
N THR A 120 5.03 6.27 -29.17
CA THR A 120 3.91 6.45 -30.14
C THR A 120 3.51 5.13 -30.83
N ASP A 121 3.84 3.97 -30.27
CA ASP A 121 3.47 2.70 -30.85
C ASP A 121 2.01 2.34 -30.50
N ASN A 122 1.19 2.52 -31.52
CA ASN A 122 -0.24 2.22 -31.56
C ASN A 122 -0.50 0.69 -31.66
N SER A 123 0.32 -0.12 -31.01
CA SER A 123 0.12 -1.56 -30.89
C SER A 123 -0.92 -1.83 -29.82
N SER A 124 -2.04 -2.39 -30.24
CA SER A 124 -3.21 -2.79 -29.44
C SER A 124 -2.91 -3.91 -28.42
N SER A 125 -1.83 -3.82 -27.68
CA SER A 125 -1.63 -4.55 -26.46
C SER A 125 -2.29 -3.74 -25.36
N ILE A 126 -3.34 -4.27 -24.74
CA ILE A 126 -3.91 -3.76 -23.52
C ILE A 126 -2.78 -3.88 -22.49
N ASN A 127 -1.98 -2.82 -22.36
CA ASN A 127 -0.93 -2.73 -21.36
C ASN A 127 -1.63 -2.67 -19.99
N LYS A 128 -1.71 -3.82 -19.35
CA LYS A 128 -2.16 -3.97 -17.95
C LYS A 128 -1.04 -3.53 -17.01
N GLY A 129 -0.47 -2.35 -17.25
CA GLY A 129 0.54 -1.81 -16.36
C GLY A 129 -0.11 -1.14 -15.15
N VAL A 130 0.54 -1.25 -14.00
CA VAL A 130 0.13 -0.57 -12.75
C VAL A 130 0.21 0.93 -12.94
N ASN A 131 -0.80 1.64 -12.46
CA ASN A 131 -0.81 3.09 -12.48
C ASN A 131 -0.12 3.63 -11.20
N LEU A 132 1.09 4.15 -11.35
CA LEU A 132 1.96 4.52 -10.24
C LEU A 132 1.96 6.01 -9.93
N ILE A 133 2.05 6.32 -8.63
CA ILE A 133 2.48 7.62 -8.10
C ILE A 133 3.99 7.52 -7.85
N GLN A 134 4.77 8.39 -8.46
CA GLN A 134 6.19 8.51 -8.17
C GLN A 134 6.41 9.58 -7.09
N THR A 135 7.24 9.26 -6.10
CA THR A 135 7.64 10.18 -5.03
C THR A 135 9.15 10.07 -4.77
N ASP A 136 9.75 11.13 -4.26
CA ASP A 136 11.12 11.14 -3.74
C ASP A 136 11.17 10.85 -2.24
N ALA A 137 10.02 10.63 -1.59
CA ALA A 137 9.99 10.03 -0.25
C ALA A 137 10.69 8.67 -0.29
N ALA A 138 11.58 8.41 0.68
CA ALA A 138 12.35 7.16 0.69
C ALA A 138 11.42 5.95 0.88
N ILE A 139 11.27 5.12 -0.15
CA ILE A 139 10.56 3.85 -0.11
C ILE A 139 11.62 2.74 -0.11
N ASN A 140 11.62 1.95 0.96
CA ASN A 140 12.60 0.89 1.20
C ASN A 140 11.87 -0.40 1.58
N PRO A 141 12.55 -1.56 1.54
CA PRO A 141 12.02 -2.80 2.11
C PRO A 141 11.55 -2.58 3.55
N GLY A 142 10.25 -2.90 3.79
CA GLY A 142 9.56 -2.62 5.06
C GLY A 142 8.53 -1.50 4.98
N ASN A 143 8.57 -0.61 3.98
CA ASN A 143 7.48 0.34 3.74
C ASN A 143 6.35 -0.27 2.89
N SER A 144 6.61 -1.37 2.17
CA SER A 144 5.61 -2.08 1.35
C SER A 144 4.36 -2.42 2.16
N GLY A 145 3.19 -2.18 1.58
CA GLY A 145 1.89 -2.34 2.23
C GLY A 145 1.51 -1.19 3.16
N GLY A 146 2.43 -0.27 3.43
CA GLY A 146 2.20 0.95 4.20
C GLY A 146 1.51 2.05 3.40
N ALA A 147 1.08 3.09 4.09
CA ALA A 147 0.32 4.18 3.50
C ALA A 147 1.22 5.27 2.90
N LEU A 148 0.81 5.79 1.72
CA LEU A 148 1.20 7.10 1.24
C LEU A 148 0.06 8.06 1.57
N LEU A 149 0.35 9.11 2.33
CA LEU A 149 -0.62 10.08 2.81
C LEU A 149 -0.40 11.44 2.14
N ASN A 150 -1.49 12.15 1.87
CA ASN A 150 -1.43 13.59 1.61
C ASN A 150 -1.33 14.38 2.93
N MET A 151 -1.24 15.71 2.84
CA MET A 151 -1.12 16.57 4.03
C MET A 151 -2.42 16.71 4.84
N ASP A 152 -3.54 16.23 4.33
CA ASP A 152 -4.82 16.13 5.06
C ASP A 152 -4.95 14.80 5.82
N GLY A 153 -3.90 13.95 5.78
CA GLY A 153 -3.87 12.64 6.44
C GLY A 153 -4.71 11.57 5.74
N GLU A 154 -5.04 11.76 4.47
CA GLU A 154 -5.78 10.80 3.67
C GLU A 154 -4.82 9.87 2.94
N VAL A 155 -5.15 8.58 2.88
CA VAL A 155 -4.41 7.58 2.11
C VAL A 155 -4.69 7.81 0.63
N VAL A 156 -3.64 8.14 -0.11
CA VAL A 156 -3.67 8.39 -1.56
C VAL A 156 -2.93 7.34 -2.37
N GLY A 157 -2.24 6.41 -1.67
CA GLY A 157 -1.54 5.30 -2.29
C GLY A 157 -1.07 4.27 -1.28
N ILE A 158 -0.58 3.15 -1.79
CA ILE A 158 0.06 2.08 -1.02
C ILE A 158 1.51 2.00 -1.47
N ASN A 159 2.44 2.07 -0.52
CA ASN A 159 3.86 2.03 -0.81
C ASN A 159 4.26 0.64 -1.31
N SER A 160 5.07 0.55 -2.36
CA SER A 160 5.65 -0.70 -2.84
C SER A 160 7.14 -0.50 -3.12
N SER A 161 7.98 -1.22 -2.38
CA SER A 161 9.44 -1.22 -2.60
C SER A 161 9.86 -2.14 -3.74
N LYS A 162 8.98 -3.00 -4.25
CA LYS A 162 9.23 -3.89 -5.38
C LYS A 162 9.59 -3.10 -6.66
N LEU A 163 9.01 -1.91 -6.80
CA LEU A 163 9.17 -1.02 -7.96
C LEU A 163 10.29 0.03 -7.78
N ALA A 164 10.88 0.11 -6.58
CA ALA A 164 11.98 1.05 -6.28
C ALA A 164 13.36 0.55 -6.74
N SER A 165 13.49 -0.70 -7.19
CA SER A 165 14.78 -1.37 -7.43
C SER A 165 15.18 -1.49 -8.90
N THR A 166 14.71 -0.60 -9.77
CA THR A 166 15.12 -0.58 -11.19
C THR A 166 16.03 0.62 -11.50
N GLU A 167 17.14 0.75 -10.75
CA GLU A 167 18.33 1.48 -11.20
C GLU A 167 19.52 0.53 -11.30
#